data_7ff32ac02753533bf63e1ebd66e54a9c
#
_entry.id   7ff32ac02753533bf63e1ebd66e54a9c
#
_cell.length_a   1.000
_cell.length_b   1.000
_cell.length_c   1.000
_cell.angle_alpha   90.00
_cell.angle_beta   90.00
_cell.angle_gamma   90.00
#
_symmetry.space_group_name_H-M   'P 1'
#
loop_
_entity.id
_entity.type
_entity.pdbx_description
1 polymer ?
#
loop_
_entity_poly.entity_id
_entity_poly.type
_entity_poly.pdbx_seq_one_letter_code
_entity_poly.pdbx_strand_id
1 'polypeptide(L)'
;MLRFLRIRHLAVIDAVEVDFDAGLNVLTGETGAGKSILVEAIGLLLGGRASGDLVRTGEDTASVEAIFDSGGDELLIRREVTAQGRSRAFINGALATAGALKDLSARLIELHGQHEHQTLLDPSTHVRVLDSFGGLGPLVEPARAAFDSVRSTGEALGQLRRTAADRASRHELAVFQLGELDRAALKPGEPGEDVELAATRLVLASAERVERLCADSYASLYEGDGAALADLGSVWRKVAELAALDPKFQPYLEARDGIKSQLEDLALFLRRYADGIEASPDRLQQVEERLALLERCKRKYGPTLRDVIAKREALRQELTELEHHDERLAELQRECARARDRYLAAARALAGARRQVAADFARQIEALLAELAMERTRFEVRFAADRLEAEEWTAEGIDRVEFYVSPNPGEDLRPLARIVSGGELSRIMLAIKTLTATARHGFTDAPERHGGVEAPGLIFDEVDAGIAGRVADVVGTKLRALGSVFQVLCITHLPQIAAAADTHFQIEKCVETGRTRTTVARLDQEARIEEIARMLGGAAVTDGLRASARELLVRRRAGRPSGSRLGESKAKGESERAKAKGR
;
A
#
# COMPACT_ATOMS: atom_id res chain seq x y z
N MET A 1 1.08 15.57 21.49
CA MET A 1 1.56 16.65 22.38
C MET A 1 2.68 16.11 23.28
N LEU A 2 3.84 16.78 23.43
CA LEU A 2 4.91 16.43 24.38
C LEU A 2 4.44 16.77 25.79
N ARG A 3 4.26 15.78 26.66
CA ARG A 3 3.84 15.99 28.05
C ARG A 3 5.02 16.05 29.02
N PHE A 4 5.96 15.12 28.85
CA PHE A 4 7.07 14.94 29.78
C PHE A 4 8.37 14.73 29.02
N LEU A 5 9.46 15.31 29.50
CA LEU A 5 10.81 15.11 29.00
C LEU A 5 11.76 14.86 30.17
N ARG A 6 12.51 13.78 30.10
CA ARG A 6 13.59 13.44 31.05
C ARG A 6 14.92 13.31 30.29
N ILE A 7 15.92 13.99 30.78
CA ILE A 7 17.29 13.95 30.25
C ILE A 7 18.24 13.54 31.35
N ARG A 8 19.13 12.59 31.10
CA ARG A 8 20.16 12.16 32.02
C ARG A 8 21.51 12.08 31.31
N HIS A 9 22.54 12.59 31.97
CA HIS A 9 23.95 12.55 31.59
C HIS A 9 24.24 13.02 30.15
N LEU A 10 23.53 14.05 29.69
CA LEU A 10 23.70 14.62 28.36
C LEU A 10 24.45 15.95 28.43
N ALA A 11 25.62 16.04 27.86
CA ALA A 11 26.50 17.22 27.85
C ALA A 11 26.70 17.80 29.26
N VAL A 12 26.19 18.99 29.55
CA VAL A 12 26.28 19.62 30.89
C VAL A 12 25.08 19.29 31.77
N ILE A 13 24.11 18.56 31.28
CA ILE A 13 22.92 18.12 32.04
C ILE A 13 23.23 16.83 32.78
N ASP A 14 23.09 16.84 34.11
CA ASP A 14 23.17 15.65 34.97
C ASP A 14 21.83 14.90 34.96
N ALA A 15 20.78 15.55 35.44
CA ALA A 15 19.41 15.06 35.40
C ALA A 15 18.45 16.26 35.31
N VAL A 16 17.54 16.22 34.37
CA VAL A 16 16.48 17.23 34.17
C VAL A 16 15.18 16.51 33.85
N GLU A 17 14.09 16.95 34.49
CA GLU A 17 12.74 16.51 34.22
C GLU A 17 11.87 17.74 34.03
N VAL A 18 11.05 17.73 32.97
CA VAL A 18 10.18 18.85 32.60
C VAL A 18 8.81 18.36 32.17
N ASP A 19 7.76 18.90 32.79
CA ASP A 19 6.39 18.72 32.38
C ASP A 19 5.93 19.92 31.56
N PHE A 20 5.53 19.67 30.31
CA PHE A 20 5.05 20.69 29.38
C PHE A 20 3.53 20.74 29.35
N ASP A 21 2.99 21.97 29.18
CA ASP A 21 1.57 22.18 29.01
C ASP A 21 1.21 22.43 27.52
N ALA A 22 -0.08 22.41 27.22
CA ALA A 22 -0.59 22.92 25.95
C ALA A 22 -0.33 24.43 25.82
N GLY A 23 -0.36 24.96 24.60
CA GLY A 23 -0.14 26.36 24.35
C GLY A 23 1.33 26.72 24.17
N LEU A 24 1.69 27.98 24.48
CA LEU A 24 3.04 28.49 24.33
C LEU A 24 3.87 28.26 25.60
N ASN A 25 4.82 27.33 25.51
CA ASN A 25 5.83 27.06 26.52
C ASN A 25 7.14 27.82 26.15
N VAL A 26 7.59 28.68 27.02
CA VAL A 26 8.85 29.45 26.78
C VAL A 26 9.91 29.04 27.76
N LEU A 27 11.14 28.87 27.26
CA LEU A 27 12.33 28.53 28.02
C LEU A 27 13.30 29.72 27.96
N THR A 28 13.63 30.28 29.12
CA THR A 28 14.63 31.37 29.27
C THR A 28 15.84 30.88 30.07
N GLY A 29 16.92 31.64 30.05
CA GLY A 29 18.12 31.35 30.79
C GLY A 29 19.34 32.02 30.13
N GLU A 30 20.49 32.02 30.79
CA GLU A 30 21.72 32.60 30.26
C GLU A 30 22.26 31.84 29.06
N THR A 31 23.06 32.52 28.21
CA THR A 31 23.73 31.90 27.08
C THR A 31 24.68 30.79 27.57
N GLY A 32 24.55 29.58 27.00
CA GLY A 32 25.32 28.41 27.47
C GLY A 32 24.73 27.69 28.67
N ALA A 33 23.53 28.10 29.19
CA ALA A 33 22.88 27.41 30.33
C ALA A 33 22.31 26.04 30.04
N GLY A 34 22.41 25.55 28.79
CA GLY A 34 21.85 24.27 28.40
C GLY A 34 20.58 24.34 27.55
N LYS A 35 20.17 25.54 27.12
CA LYS A 35 18.99 25.74 26.25
C LYS A 35 19.07 24.92 24.97
N SER A 36 20.17 25.05 24.22
CA SER A 36 20.41 24.30 22.98
C SER A 36 20.52 22.78 23.20
N ILE A 37 21.00 22.36 24.40
CA ILE A 37 21.10 20.94 24.75
C ILE A 37 19.70 20.32 24.91
N LEU A 38 18.71 21.09 25.39
CA LEU A 38 17.30 20.64 25.45
C LEU A 38 16.74 20.39 24.04
N VAL A 39 17.03 21.30 23.10
CA VAL A 39 16.65 21.11 21.69
C VAL A 39 17.34 19.90 21.09
N GLU A 40 18.65 19.75 21.36
CA GLU A 40 19.45 18.62 20.90
C GLU A 40 18.93 17.28 21.48
N ALA A 41 18.53 17.29 22.74
CA ALA A 41 17.90 16.12 23.40
C ALA A 41 16.60 15.72 22.68
N ILE A 42 15.74 16.68 22.36
CA ILE A 42 14.52 16.42 21.57
C ILE A 42 14.90 15.97 20.16
N GLY A 43 15.89 16.59 19.51
CA GLY A 43 16.41 16.15 18.22
C GLY A 43 16.88 14.70 18.20
N LEU A 44 17.52 14.23 19.29
CA LEU A 44 17.86 12.80 19.44
C LEU A 44 16.63 11.90 19.47
N LEU A 45 15.56 12.28 20.16
CA LEU A 45 14.30 11.52 20.19
C LEU A 45 13.61 11.48 18.81
N LEU A 46 13.83 12.53 17.99
CA LEU A 46 13.31 12.61 16.64
C LEU A 46 14.13 11.83 15.59
N GLY A 47 15.10 11.03 16.03
CA GLY A 47 15.93 10.24 15.13
C GLY A 47 17.24 10.91 14.69
N GLY A 48 17.60 12.06 15.27
CA GLY A 48 18.83 12.78 15.02
C GLY A 48 20.09 11.94 15.23
N ARG A 49 21.20 12.42 14.68
CA ARG A 49 22.51 11.76 14.79
C ARG A 49 22.98 11.74 16.24
N ALA A 50 23.32 10.56 16.74
CA ALA A 50 23.90 10.37 18.06
C ALA A 50 25.44 10.31 17.96
N SER A 51 26.13 11.06 18.84
CA SER A 51 27.59 11.03 19.00
C SER A 51 27.95 10.74 20.44
N GLY A 52 29.08 10.07 20.68
CA GLY A 52 29.66 9.86 22.02
C GLY A 52 30.01 11.16 22.75
N ASP A 53 30.27 12.25 21.99
CA ASP A 53 30.57 13.58 22.55
C ASP A 53 29.39 14.21 23.30
N LEU A 54 28.17 13.71 23.04
CA LEU A 54 26.95 14.12 23.75
C LEU A 54 26.86 13.53 25.16
N VAL A 55 27.64 12.49 25.46
CA VAL A 55 27.64 11.88 26.80
C VAL A 55 28.44 12.75 27.76
N ARG A 56 27.88 13.03 28.93
CA ARG A 56 28.53 13.82 29.96
C ARG A 56 29.88 13.21 30.35
N THR A 57 30.90 14.05 30.45
CA THR A 57 32.26 13.61 30.81
C THR A 57 32.28 12.86 32.15
N GLY A 58 32.77 11.65 32.10
CA GLY A 58 32.84 10.73 33.26
C GLY A 58 31.64 9.79 33.42
N GLU A 59 30.69 9.85 32.49
CA GLU A 59 29.54 8.96 32.44
C GLU A 59 29.64 7.98 31.25
N ASP A 60 29.09 6.78 31.39
CA ASP A 60 29.13 5.75 30.35
C ASP A 60 28.02 5.91 29.31
N THR A 61 26.88 6.47 29.73
CA THR A 61 25.66 6.53 28.94
C THR A 61 24.85 7.80 29.20
N ALA A 62 24.37 8.44 28.16
CA ALA A 62 23.31 9.44 28.21
C ALA A 62 21.98 8.84 27.83
N SER A 63 20.90 9.29 28.45
CA SER A 63 19.54 8.88 28.09
C SER A 63 18.61 10.08 27.98
N VAL A 64 17.74 10.03 26.96
CA VAL A 64 16.64 10.98 26.79
C VAL A 64 15.36 10.18 26.68
N GLU A 65 14.36 10.54 27.48
CA GLU A 65 13.04 9.91 27.50
C GLU A 65 11.97 11.00 27.33
N ALA A 66 10.94 10.72 26.54
CA ALA A 66 9.78 11.62 26.41
C ALA A 66 8.48 10.83 26.38
N ILE A 67 7.45 11.42 26.96
CA ILE A 67 6.07 10.95 26.88
C ILE A 67 5.29 11.92 26.00
N PHE A 68 4.71 11.37 24.93
CA PHE A 68 3.81 12.09 24.05
C PHE A 68 2.38 11.60 24.26
N ASP A 69 1.45 12.53 24.29
CA ASP A 69 0.02 12.24 24.18
C ASP A 69 -0.36 12.26 22.70
N SER A 70 -0.91 11.15 22.21
CA SER A 70 -1.32 10.98 20.82
C SER A 70 -2.74 10.45 20.74
N GLY A 71 -3.72 11.35 20.81
CA GLY A 71 -5.14 11.00 20.67
C GLY A 71 -5.74 10.20 21.84
N GLY A 72 -5.14 10.30 23.04
CA GLY A 72 -5.57 9.61 24.24
C GLY A 72 -4.70 8.41 24.62
N ASP A 73 -3.76 8.02 23.76
CA ASP A 73 -2.75 7.02 24.05
C ASP A 73 -1.41 7.69 24.43
N GLU A 74 -0.74 7.17 25.44
CA GLU A 74 0.60 7.62 25.81
C GLU A 74 1.65 6.88 25.00
N LEU A 75 2.51 7.65 24.33
CA LEU A 75 3.65 7.14 23.58
C LEU A 75 4.95 7.47 24.29
N LEU A 76 5.64 6.46 24.81
CA LEU A 76 6.96 6.60 25.44
C LEU A 76 8.05 6.38 24.41
N ILE A 77 8.89 7.39 24.19
CA ILE A 77 10.08 7.30 23.36
C ILE A 77 11.31 7.46 24.24
N ARG A 78 12.27 6.55 24.12
CA ARG A 78 13.56 6.62 24.82
C ARG A 78 14.72 6.43 23.86
N ARG A 79 15.76 7.24 24.03
CA ARG A 79 17.02 7.13 23.30
C ARG A 79 18.18 7.03 24.29
N GLU A 80 19.06 6.07 24.09
CA GLU A 80 20.29 5.90 24.85
C GLU A 80 21.50 6.07 23.93
N VAL A 81 22.53 6.77 24.39
CA VAL A 81 23.79 6.99 23.67
C VAL A 81 24.93 6.63 24.62
N THR A 82 25.85 5.77 24.20
CA THR A 82 27.04 5.43 24.98
C THR A 82 28.21 6.34 24.65
N ALA A 83 29.19 6.49 25.54
CA ALA A 83 30.42 7.24 25.33
C ALA A 83 31.22 6.75 24.11
N GLN A 84 31.02 5.49 23.67
CA GLN A 84 31.62 4.92 22.45
C GLN A 84 30.82 5.26 21.17
N GLY A 85 29.77 6.10 21.26
CA GLY A 85 28.93 6.52 20.13
C GLY A 85 27.89 5.50 19.68
N ARG A 86 27.68 4.39 20.40
CA ARG A 86 26.59 3.47 20.11
C ARG A 86 25.27 4.05 20.61
N SER A 87 24.22 3.93 19.80
CA SER A 87 22.89 4.43 20.15
C SER A 87 21.83 3.35 20.04
N ARG A 88 20.89 3.35 21.00
CA ARG A 88 19.70 2.49 21.03
C ARG A 88 18.46 3.35 21.18
N ALA A 89 17.40 2.98 20.47
CA ALA A 89 16.11 3.65 20.53
C ALA A 89 15.04 2.66 21.00
N PHE A 90 14.06 3.16 21.74
CA PHE A 90 12.94 2.36 22.24
C PHE A 90 11.64 3.14 22.05
N ILE A 91 10.61 2.44 21.60
CA ILE A 91 9.24 2.94 21.50
C ILE A 91 8.36 2.03 22.36
N ASN A 92 7.70 2.57 23.38
CA ASN A 92 6.90 1.82 24.34
C ASN A 92 7.65 0.62 24.96
N GLY A 93 8.96 0.81 25.22
CA GLY A 93 9.83 -0.22 25.77
C GLY A 93 10.39 -1.23 24.76
N ALA A 94 9.88 -1.29 23.55
CA ALA A 94 10.41 -2.15 22.49
C ALA A 94 11.57 -1.47 21.73
N LEU A 95 12.61 -2.26 21.37
CA LEU A 95 13.75 -1.76 20.61
C LEU A 95 13.28 -1.31 19.21
N ALA A 96 13.69 -0.10 18.80
CA ALA A 96 13.35 0.49 17.53
C ALA A 96 14.58 0.94 16.74
N THR A 97 14.45 1.11 15.43
CA THR A 97 15.49 1.68 14.57
C THR A 97 15.43 3.20 14.56
N ALA A 98 16.54 3.87 14.21
CA ALA A 98 16.55 5.33 14.02
C ALA A 98 15.61 5.78 12.88
N GLY A 99 15.43 4.94 11.84
CA GLY A 99 14.45 5.18 10.76
C GLY A 99 13.02 5.19 11.29
N ALA A 100 12.63 4.18 12.08
CA ALA A 100 11.29 4.11 12.69
C ALA A 100 11.01 5.32 13.60
N LEU A 101 12.03 5.81 14.34
CA LEU A 101 11.90 7.08 15.09
C LEU A 101 11.67 8.27 14.17
N LYS A 102 12.42 8.38 13.09
CA LYS A 102 12.30 9.48 12.14
C LYS A 102 10.92 9.52 11.49
N ASP A 103 10.39 8.38 11.09
CA ASP A 103 9.04 8.27 10.49
C ASP A 103 7.94 8.65 11.49
N LEU A 104 8.11 8.25 12.75
CA LEU A 104 7.19 8.57 13.82
C LEU A 104 7.26 10.06 14.21
N SER A 105 8.47 10.60 14.31
CA SER A 105 8.76 11.95 14.79
C SER A 105 8.14 13.03 13.92
N ALA A 106 8.06 12.83 12.61
CA ALA A 106 7.44 13.77 11.68
C ALA A 106 5.96 14.08 12.01
N ARG A 107 5.31 13.21 12.80
CA ARG A 107 3.94 13.38 13.28
C ARG A 107 3.83 13.97 14.69
N LEU A 108 4.91 13.98 15.46
CA LEU A 108 4.92 14.36 16.86
C LEU A 108 5.39 15.79 17.09
N ILE A 109 6.53 16.16 16.51
CA ILE A 109 7.16 17.48 16.69
C ILE A 109 7.85 17.93 15.41
N GLU A 110 7.73 19.20 15.08
CA GLU A 110 8.52 19.89 14.08
C GLU A 110 9.51 20.83 14.77
N LEU A 111 10.79 20.65 14.50
CA LEU A 111 11.87 21.47 15.05
C LEU A 111 12.28 22.55 14.04
N HIS A 112 12.28 23.83 14.46
CA HIS A 112 12.66 25.00 13.66
C HIS A 112 13.86 25.70 14.30
N GLY A 113 15.06 25.58 13.71
CA GLY A 113 16.33 26.11 14.23
C GLY A 113 17.53 25.57 13.48
N GLN A 114 18.74 25.71 14.04
CA GLN A 114 19.99 25.23 13.42
C GLN A 114 20.13 23.70 13.33
N HIS A 115 19.32 22.93 14.03
CA HIS A 115 19.42 21.48 14.12
C HIS A 115 18.41 20.82 13.18
N GLU A 116 18.91 20.09 12.20
CA GLU A 116 18.25 19.51 11.05
C GLU A 116 17.12 18.51 11.37
N HIS A 117 15.88 18.93 11.48
CA HIS A 117 14.70 18.10 11.23
C HIS A 117 13.52 18.96 10.74
N GLN A 118 13.72 19.66 9.64
CA GLN A 118 12.73 20.61 9.13
C GLN A 118 11.95 20.00 7.97
N THR A 119 10.76 19.53 8.26
CA THR A 119 9.82 19.02 7.24
C THR A 119 9.62 20.01 6.09
N LEU A 120 9.67 21.32 6.38
CA LEU A 120 9.50 22.37 5.38
C LEU A 120 10.75 22.67 4.54
N LEU A 121 11.92 22.07 4.82
CA LEU A 121 13.06 22.12 3.92
C LEU A 121 12.97 21.07 2.80
N ASP A 122 12.11 20.06 2.96
CA ASP A 122 11.83 19.09 1.92
C ASP A 122 10.81 19.66 0.92
N PRO A 123 11.20 19.89 -0.34
CA PRO A 123 10.29 20.41 -1.37
C PRO A 123 9.04 19.59 -1.56
N SER A 124 9.07 18.28 -1.26
CA SER A 124 7.91 17.40 -1.38
C SER A 124 6.73 17.82 -0.47
N THR A 125 7.01 18.59 0.59
CA THR A 125 5.98 19.06 1.53
C THR A 125 5.37 20.41 1.13
N HIS A 126 6.02 21.18 0.25
CA HIS A 126 5.59 22.52 -0.12
C HIS A 126 4.22 22.55 -0.79
N VAL A 127 3.92 21.54 -1.60
CA VAL A 127 2.60 21.41 -2.24
C VAL A 127 1.49 21.30 -1.22
N ARG A 128 1.69 20.52 -0.13
CA ARG A 128 0.71 20.36 0.95
C ARG A 128 0.48 21.62 1.76
N VAL A 129 1.55 22.40 1.96
CA VAL A 129 1.46 23.72 2.60
C VAL A 129 0.60 24.67 1.79
N LEU A 130 0.83 24.72 0.47
CA LEU A 130 0.05 25.54 -0.45
C LEU A 130 -1.41 25.09 -0.51
N ASP A 131 -1.67 23.78 -0.57
CA ASP A 131 -3.01 23.20 -0.55
C ASP A 131 -3.76 23.51 0.75
N SER A 132 -3.06 23.45 1.89
CA SER A 132 -3.62 23.79 3.19
C SER A 132 -3.99 25.28 3.29
N PHE A 133 -3.12 26.17 2.80
CA PHE A 133 -3.40 27.60 2.76
C PHE A 133 -4.59 27.94 1.83
N GLY A 134 -4.64 27.33 0.64
CA GLY A 134 -5.68 27.56 -0.35
C GLY A 134 -7.00 26.84 -0.05
N GLY A 135 -7.06 26.00 0.99
CA GLY A 135 -8.25 25.19 1.27
C GLY A 135 -8.58 24.21 0.15
N LEU A 136 -7.57 23.70 -0.57
CA LEU A 136 -7.71 22.90 -1.79
C LEU A 136 -8.07 21.43 -1.54
N GLY A 137 -8.33 21.04 -0.28
CA GLY A 137 -8.75 19.67 0.08
C GLY A 137 -9.84 19.07 -0.82
N PRO A 138 -10.93 19.80 -1.12
CA PRO A 138 -11.98 19.34 -2.04
C PRO A 138 -11.52 19.02 -3.47
N LEU A 139 -10.36 19.52 -3.91
CA LEU A 139 -9.75 19.21 -5.20
C LEU A 139 -8.66 18.14 -5.08
N VAL A 140 -7.99 18.03 -3.94
CA VAL A 140 -6.95 17.02 -3.66
C VAL A 140 -7.56 15.62 -3.56
N GLU A 141 -8.68 15.45 -2.85
CA GLU A 141 -9.30 14.14 -2.66
C GLU A 141 -9.76 13.48 -3.97
N PRO A 142 -10.44 14.17 -4.90
CA PRO A 142 -10.75 13.58 -6.20
C PRO A 142 -9.51 13.20 -7.03
N ALA A 143 -8.43 14.00 -6.97
CA ALA A 143 -7.18 13.69 -7.67
C ALA A 143 -6.52 12.43 -7.08
N ARG A 144 -6.50 12.29 -5.74
CA ARG A 144 -5.99 11.12 -5.02
C ARG A 144 -6.79 9.86 -5.37
N ALA A 145 -8.12 9.92 -5.29
CA ALA A 145 -8.98 8.79 -5.62
C ALA A 145 -8.80 8.34 -7.09
N ALA A 146 -8.66 9.30 -8.01
CA ALA A 146 -8.40 9.00 -9.41
C ALA A 146 -7.00 8.39 -9.62
N PHE A 147 -5.97 8.85 -8.89
CA PHE A 147 -4.63 8.25 -8.90
C PHE A 147 -4.64 6.80 -8.43
N ASP A 148 -5.32 6.50 -7.33
CA ASP A 148 -5.45 5.14 -6.81
C ASP A 148 -6.15 4.22 -7.83
N SER A 149 -7.13 4.75 -8.57
CA SER A 149 -7.77 4.04 -9.69
C SER A 149 -6.79 3.77 -10.84
N VAL A 150 -5.93 4.73 -11.21
CA VAL A 150 -4.88 4.53 -12.23
C VAL A 150 -3.89 3.46 -11.79
N ARG A 151 -3.45 3.50 -10.53
CA ARG A 151 -2.50 2.53 -9.98
C ARG A 151 -3.09 1.12 -9.99
N SER A 152 -4.28 0.94 -9.43
CA SER A 152 -4.92 -0.38 -9.32
C SER A 152 -5.22 -1.00 -10.68
N THR A 153 -5.76 -0.21 -11.64
CA THR A 153 -6.01 -0.70 -13.00
C THR A 153 -4.71 -0.97 -13.77
N GLY A 154 -3.68 -0.16 -13.55
CA GLY A 154 -2.35 -0.35 -14.13
C GLY A 154 -1.66 -1.62 -13.63
N GLU A 155 -1.73 -1.90 -12.33
CA GLU A 155 -1.21 -3.13 -11.73
C GLU A 155 -1.93 -4.37 -12.27
N ALA A 156 -3.27 -4.34 -12.34
CA ALA A 156 -4.09 -5.42 -12.88
C ALA A 156 -3.76 -5.68 -14.36
N LEU A 157 -3.63 -4.62 -15.17
CA LEU A 157 -3.25 -4.70 -16.58
C LEU A 157 -1.83 -5.29 -16.73
N GLY A 158 -0.89 -4.85 -15.90
CA GLY A 158 0.49 -5.35 -15.89
C GLY A 158 0.58 -6.84 -15.54
N GLN A 159 -0.23 -7.31 -14.60
CA GLN A 159 -0.34 -8.73 -14.24
C GLN A 159 -0.88 -9.55 -15.43
N LEU A 160 -1.97 -9.10 -16.03
CA LEU A 160 -2.58 -9.81 -17.14
C LEU A 160 -1.66 -9.87 -18.37
N ARG A 161 -0.92 -8.80 -18.67
CA ARG A 161 0.07 -8.74 -19.77
C ARG A 161 1.25 -9.69 -19.57
N ARG A 162 1.76 -9.87 -18.36
CA ARG A 162 2.87 -10.80 -18.09
C ARG A 162 2.54 -12.24 -18.46
N THR A 163 1.28 -12.62 -18.33
CA THR A 163 0.80 -13.96 -18.70
C THR A 163 0.35 -14.07 -20.16
N ALA A 164 0.25 -12.96 -20.91
CA ALA A 164 -0.30 -12.93 -22.26
C ALA A 164 0.63 -13.58 -23.30
N ALA A 165 1.94 -13.44 -23.18
CA ALA A 165 2.89 -14.02 -24.16
C ALA A 165 2.84 -15.56 -24.16
N ASP A 166 2.85 -16.18 -22.98
CA ASP A 166 2.71 -17.64 -22.86
C ASP A 166 1.34 -18.14 -23.35
N ARG A 167 0.31 -17.33 -23.22
CA ARG A 167 -1.05 -17.65 -23.67
C ARG A 167 -1.22 -17.55 -25.17
N ALA A 168 -0.62 -16.58 -25.83
CA ALA A 168 -0.64 -16.49 -27.30
C ALA A 168 -0.08 -17.75 -27.94
N SER A 169 1.07 -18.25 -27.46
CA SER A 169 1.67 -19.49 -27.93
C SER A 169 0.77 -20.72 -27.67
N ARG A 170 0.11 -20.77 -26.50
CA ARG A 170 -0.85 -21.84 -26.18
C ARG A 170 -2.09 -21.78 -27.06
N HIS A 171 -2.62 -20.58 -27.34
CA HIS A 171 -3.76 -20.38 -28.20
C HIS A 171 -3.47 -20.89 -29.63
N GLU A 172 -2.36 -20.49 -30.24
CA GLU A 172 -1.95 -20.97 -31.57
C GLU A 172 -1.82 -22.50 -31.60
N LEU A 173 -1.18 -23.08 -30.58
CA LEU A 173 -1.03 -24.53 -30.48
C LEU A 173 -2.38 -25.24 -30.32
N ALA A 174 -3.25 -24.72 -29.46
CA ALA A 174 -4.59 -25.29 -29.23
C ALA A 174 -5.48 -25.23 -30.49
N VAL A 175 -5.47 -24.08 -31.21
CA VAL A 175 -6.17 -23.92 -32.50
C VAL A 175 -5.66 -24.92 -33.53
N PHE A 176 -4.34 -25.09 -33.66
CA PHE A 176 -3.73 -26.06 -34.57
C PHE A 176 -4.15 -27.49 -34.23
N GLN A 177 -4.01 -27.87 -32.96
CA GLN A 177 -4.35 -29.23 -32.48
C GLN A 177 -5.84 -29.54 -32.62
N LEU A 178 -6.69 -28.59 -32.26
CA LEU A 178 -8.15 -28.74 -32.41
C LEU A 178 -8.55 -28.88 -33.88
N GLY A 179 -7.98 -28.05 -34.77
CA GLY A 179 -8.22 -28.13 -36.20
C GLY A 179 -7.76 -29.45 -36.83
N GLU A 180 -6.72 -30.11 -36.31
CA GLU A 180 -6.31 -31.44 -36.72
C GLU A 180 -7.32 -32.51 -36.25
N LEU A 181 -7.78 -32.42 -34.99
CA LEU A 181 -8.73 -33.37 -34.43
C LEU A 181 -10.15 -33.23 -35.01
N ASP A 182 -10.58 -32.01 -35.33
CA ASP A 182 -11.88 -31.78 -35.98
C ASP A 182 -11.88 -32.31 -37.43
N ARG A 183 -10.77 -32.14 -38.19
CA ARG A 183 -10.62 -32.75 -39.52
C ARG A 183 -10.61 -34.27 -39.46
N ALA A 184 -10.16 -34.86 -38.37
CA ALA A 184 -10.22 -36.32 -38.18
C ALA A 184 -11.65 -36.83 -38.01
N ALA A 185 -12.66 -35.99 -37.78
CA ALA A 185 -14.06 -36.32 -37.67
C ALA A 185 -14.31 -37.55 -36.78
N LEU A 186 -13.76 -37.53 -35.56
CA LEU A 186 -13.84 -38.65 -34.62
C LEU A 186 -15.26 -38.92 -34.17
N LYS A 187 -15.69 -40.19 -34.23
CA LYS A 187 -17.03 -40.61 -33.81
C LYS A 187 -16.98 -41.13 -32.38
N PRO A 188 -17.80 -40.60 -31.47
CA PRO A 188 -17.95 -41.16 -30.13
C PRO A 188 -18.79 -42.45 -30.22
N GLY A 189 -18.44 -43.46 -29.44
CA GLY A 189 -19.20 -44.70 -29.36
C GLY A 189 -18.50 -45.75 -28.46
N GLU A 190 -19.26 -46.73 -27.98
CA GLU A 190 -18.74 -47.91 -27.29
C GLU A 190 -19.35 -49.16 -27.94
N PRO A 191 -18.56 -50.09 -28.52
CA PRO A 191 -17.11 -50.00 -28.67
C PRO A 191 -16.68 -48.83 -29.57
N GLY A 192 -15.42 -48.34 -29.41
CA GLY A 192 -14.90 -47.21 -30.20
C GLY A 192 -14.78 -47.58 -31.70
N GLU A 193 -14.88 -46.57 -32.59
CA GLU A 193 -14.77 -46.70 -34.05
C GLU A 193 -13.53 -47.50 -34.48
N ASP A 194 -12.41 -47.39 -33.78
CA ASP A 194 -11.15 -48.13 -34.05
C ASP A 194 -11.32 -49.65 -33.80
N VAL A 195 -12.07 -50.04 -32.78
CA VAL A 195 -12.33 -51.45 -32.48
C VAL A 195 -13.28 -52.07 -33.53
N GLU A 196 -14.35 -51.36 -33.89
CA GLU A 196 -15.27 -51.79 -34.93
C GLU A 196 -14.59 -51.92 -36.30
N LEU A 197 -13.78 -50.93 -36.68
CA LEU A 197 -13.01 -50.96 -37.92
C LEU A 197 -11.94 -52.05 -37.94
N ALA A 198 -11.30 -52.31 -36.78
CA ALA A 198 -10.32 -53.40 -36.68
C ALA A 198 -10.98 -54.77 -36.89
N ALA A 199 -12.21 -55.00 -36.30
CA ALA A 199 -12.98 -56.19 -36.55
C ALA A 199 -13.40 -56.33 -38.04
N THR A 200 -13.87 -55.22 -38.64
CA THR A 200 -14.22 -55.18 -40.07
C THR A 200 -13.03 -55.46 -40.97
N ARG A 201 -11.85 -54.89 -40.68
CA ARG A 201 -10.60 -55.18 -41.40
C ARG A 201 -10.26 -56.69 -41.39
N LEU A 202 -10.38 -57.32 -40.19
CA LEU A 202 -10.08 -58.75 -40.06
C LEU A 202 -10.95 -59.60 -40.97
N VAL A 203 -12.25 -59.29 -41.03
CA VAL A 203 -13.20 -59.99 -41.91
C VAL A 203 -12.88 -59.77 -43.37
N LEU A 204 -12.69 -58.52 -43.80
CA LEU A 204 -12.39 -58.15 -45.19
C LEU A 204 -11.06 -58.70 -45.67
N ALA A 205 -10.00 -58.63 -44.85
CA ALA A 205 -8.68 -59.16 -45.18
C ALA A 205 -8.65 -60.71 -45.27
N SER A 206 -9.60 -61.35 -44.64
CA SER A 206 -9.76 -62.81 -44.66
C SER A 206 -10.82 -63.29 -45.65
N ALA A 207 -11.47 -62.37 -46.36
CA ALA A 207 -12.69 -62.64 -47.14
C ALA A 207 -12.52 -63.86 -48.10
N GLU A 208 -11.53 -63.86 -48.97
CA GLU A 208 -11.26 -64.97 -49.88
C GLU A 208 -11.00 -66.31 -49.17
N ARG A 209 -10.29 -66.26 -48.03
CA ARG A 209 -10.01 -67.48 -47.24
C ARG A 209 -11.28 -67.99 -46.55
N VAL A 210 -12.09 -67.09 -46.00
CA VAL A 210 -13.34 -67.46 -45.33
C VAL A 210 -14.36 -67.98 -46.35
N GLU A 211 -14.49 -67.33 -47.51
CA GLU A 211 -15.32 -67.77 -48.62
C GLU A 211 -14.95 -69.20 -49.05
N ARG A 212 -13.66 -69.42 -49.32
CA ARG A 212 -13.16 -70.75 -49.69
C ARG A 212 -13.42 -71.80 -48.62
N LEU A 213 -13.12 -71.48 -47.32
CA LEU A 213 -13.39 -72.40 -46.21
C LEU A 213 -14.88 -72.75 -46.06
N CYS A 214 -15.75 -71.78 -46.27
CA CYS A 214 -17.18 -71.97 -46.23
C CYS A 214 -17.65 -72.83 -47.42
N ALA A 215 -17.16 -72.55 -48.63
CA ALA A 215 -17.46 -73.31 -49.84
C ALA A 215 -16.98 -74.77 -49.73
N ASP A 216 -15.73 -74.98 -49.31
CA ASP A 216 -15.11 -76.30 -49.12
C ASP A 216 -15.89 -77.08 -48.05
N SER A 217 -16.24 -76.45 -46.95
CA SER A 217 -17.01 -77.08 -45.87
C SER A 217 -18.44 -77.43 -46.31
N TYR A 218 -19.08 -76.52 -47.05
CA TYR A 218 -20.43 -76.79 -47.62
C TYR A 218 -20.38 -77.91 -48.60
N ALA A 219 -19.41 -77.94 -49.53
CA ALA A 219 -19.28 -79.05 -50.47
C ALA A 219 -19.02 -80.38 -49.77
N SER A 220 -18.20 -80.39 -48.72
CA SER A 220 -17.97 -81.62 -47.92
C SER A 220 -19.16 -82.07 -47.14
N LEU A 221 -20.03 -81.17 -46.73
CA LEU A 221 -21.25 -81.51 -46.01
C LEU A 221 -22.45 -81.92 -46.92
N TYR A 222 -22.57 -81.21 -48.09
CA TYR A 222 -23.85 -81.30 -48.84
C TYR A 222 -23.72 -81.61 -50.34
N GLU A 223 -22.75 -81.06 -51.12
CA GLU A 223 -22.72 -81.13 -52.58
C GLU A 223 -21.69 -82.08 -53.19
N GLY A 224 -20.65 -82.44 -52.47
CA GLY A 224 -19.56 -83.28 -53.02
C GLY A 224 -19.94 -84.77 -53.20
N ASP A 225 -19.21 -85.40 -54.13
CA ASP A 225 -19.22 -86.85 -54.21
C ASP A 225 -18.66 -87.45 -52.90
N GLY A 226 -19.52 -88.19 -52.12
CA GLY A 226 -19.18 -88.59 -50.76
C GLY A 226 -19.45 -87.52 -49.70
N ALA A 227 -20.42 -86.63 -49.94
CA ALA A 227 -20.80 -85.64 -48.96
C ALA A 227 -21.31 -86.32 -47.68
N ALA A 228 -20.89 -85.74 -46.54
CA ALA A 228 -21.17 -86.36 -45.21
C ALA A 228 -22.66 -86.67 -44.97
N LEU A 229 -23.57 -85.83 -45.46
CA LEU A 229 -25.04 -86.07 -45.37
C LEU A 229 -25.50 -87.25 -46.22
N ALA A 230 -24.87 -87.40 -47.42
CA ALA A 230 -25.20 -88.55 -48.29
C ALA A 230 -24.66 -89.87 -47.69
N ASP A 231 -23.41 -89.84 -47.20
CA ASP A 231 -22.80 -90.99 -46.55
C ASP A 231 -23.52 -91.40 -45.26
N LEU A 232 -23.89 -90.42 -44.42
CA LEU A 232 -24.69 -90.62 -43.22
C LEU A 232 -26.07 -91.26 -43.60
N GLY A 233 -26.63 -90.74 -44.68
CA GLY A 233 -27.90 -91.33 -45.20
C GLY A 233 -27.79 -92.83 -45.53
N SER A 234 -26.63 -93.23 -46.11
CA SER A 234 -26.32 -94.64 -46.41
C SER A 234 -26.07 -95.46 -45.12
N VAL A 235 -25.39 -94.86 -44.11
CA VAL A 235 -25.14 -95.44 -42.78
C VAL A 235 -26.48 -95.68 -42.06
N TRP A 236 -27.37 -94.69 -42.05
CA TRP A 236 -28.65 -94.82 -41.38
C TRP A 236 -29.60 -95.85 -42.05
N ARG A 237 -29.50 -96.05 -43.36
CA ARG A 237 -30.21 -97.18 -44.01
C ARG A 237 -29.77 -98.51 -43.44
N LYS A 238 -28.44 -98.72 -43.26
CA LYS A 238 -27.90 -99.97 -42.65
C LYS A 238 -28.25 -100.04 -41.16
N VAL A 239 -28.26 -98.95 -40.42
CA VAL A 239 -28.67 -98.90 -39.02
C VAL A 239 -30.17 -99.20 -38.88
N ALA A 240 -31.03 -98.83 -39.83
CA ALA A 240 -32.46 -99.19 -39.84
C ALA A 240 -32.62 -100.67 -40.06
N GLU A 241 -31.81 -101.30 -40.95
CA GLU A 241 -31.83 -102.76 -41.11
C GLU A 241 -31.37 -103.50 -39.82
N LEU A 242 -30.30 -102.92 -39.14
CA LEU A 242 -29.80 -103.46 -37.87
C LEU A 242 -30.84 -103.29 -36.74
N ALA A 243 -31.57 -102.20 -36.68
CA ALA A 243 -32.62 -101.94 -35.67
C ALA A 243 -33.76 -102.85 -35.81
N ALA A 244 -34.09 -103.36 -37.03
CA ALA A 244 -35.05 -104.35 -37.27
C ALA A 244 -34.62 -105.76 -36.76
N LEU A 245 -33.28 -105.98 -36.61
CA LEU A 245 -32.72 -107.24 -36.09
C LEU A 245 -32.40 -107.22 -34.59
N ASP A 246 -31.95 -106.04 -34.06
CA ASP A 246 -31.60 -105.87 -32.65
C ASP A 246 -32.11 -104.47 -32.15
N PRO A 247 -33.02 -104.41 -31.18
CA PRO A 247 -33.58 -103.20 -30.61
C PRO A 247 -32.58 -102.22 -30.00
N LYS A 248 -31.34 -102.67 -29.71
CA LYS A 248 -30.24 -101.79 -29.18
C LYS A 248 -29.84 -100.68 -30.14
N PHE A 249 -30.14 -100.79 -31.43
CA PHE A 249 -29.90 -99.81 -32.45
C PHE A 249 -31.00 -98.73 -32.59
N GLN A 250 -32.19 -98.94 -31.96
CA GLN A 250 -33.30 -98.02 -32.03
C GLN A 250 -33.03 -96.60 -31.59
N PRO A 251 -32.27 -96.31 -30.47
CA PRO A 251 -31.96 -94.92 -30.05
C PRO A 251 -31.15 -94.17 -31.10
N TYR A 252 -30.26 -94.84 -31.82
CA TYR A 252 -29.47 -94.22 -32.88
C TYR A 252 -30.28 -93.91 -34.14
N LEU A 253 -31.31 -94.69 -34.41
CA LEU A 253 -32.26 -94.42 -35.50
C LEU A 253 -33.19 -93.24 -35.16
N GLU A 254 -33.58 -93.10 -33.91
CA GLU A 254 -34.42 -91.99 -33.42
C GLU A 254 -33.63 -90.69 -33.43
N ALA A 255 -32.35 -90.70 -33.13
CA ALA A 255 -31.43 -89.52 -33.19
C ALA A 255 -31.16 -89.06 -34.63
N ARG A 256 -31.43 -89.82 -35.66
CA ARG A 256 -31.13 -89.55 -37.07
C ARG A 256 -31.61 -88.18 -37.54
N ASP A 257 -32.91 -87.91 -37.34
CA ASP A 257 -33.51 -86.69 -37.89
C ASP A 257 -33.03 -85.44 -37.22
N GLY A 258 -32.71 -85.51 -35.88
CA GLY A 258 -32.06 -84.41 -35.15
C GLY A 258 -30.63 -84.07 -35.65
N ILE A 259 -29.81 -85.16 -35.87
CA ILE A 259 -28.41 -84.96 -36.38
C ILE A 259 -28.48 -84.45 -37.82
N LYS A 260 -29.35 -84.97 -38.65
CA LYS A 260 -29.53 -84.53 -40.03
C LYS A 260 -29.89 -83.01 -40.10
N SER A 261 -30.92 -82.62 -39.33
CA SER A 261 -31.34 -81.22 -39.31
C SER A 261 -30.23 -80.26 -38.88
N GLN A 262 -29.45 -80.64 -37.86
CA GLN A 262 -28.30 -79.80 -37.42
C GLN A 262 -27.24 -79.64 -38.50
N LEU A 263 -26.90 -80.68 -39.23
CA LEU A 263 -25.93 -80.63 -40.33
C LEU A 263 -26.47 -79.89 -41.55
N GLU A 264 -27.74 -79.97 -41.87
CA GLU A 264 -28.42 -79.20 -42.92
C GLU A 264 -28.49 -77.74 -42.54
N ASP A 265 -28.77 -77.38 -41.28
CA ASP A 265 -28.75 -76.01 -40.78
C ASP A 265 -27.34 -75.39 -40.87
N LEU A 266 -26.31 -76.16 -40.46
CA LEU A 266 -24.89 -75.72 -40.63
C LEU A 266 -24.52 -75.50 -42.08
N ALA A 267 -24.93 -76.41 -42.97
CA ALA A 267 -24.66 -76.27 -44.41
C ALA A 267 -25.30 -75.01 -44.98
N LEU A 268 -26.57 -74.76 -44.66
CA LEU A 268 -27.31 -73.59 -45.05
C LEU A 268 -26.68 -72.31 -44.49
N PHE A 269 -26.22 -72.33 -43.23
CA PHE A 269 -25.50 -71.20 -42.63
C PHE A 269 -24.21 -70.91 -43.35
N LEU A 270 -23.34 -71.89 -43.60
CA LEU A 270 -22.07 -71.75 -44.32
C LEU A 270 -22.27 -71.14 -45.72
N ARG A 271 -23.29 -71.61 -46.45
CA ARG A 271 -23.61 -71.05 -47.78
C ARG A 271 -24.04 -69.62 -47.72
N ARG A 272 -25.02 -69.28 -46.85
CA ARG A 272 -25.49 -67.90 -46.70
C ARG A 272 -24.44 -66.99 -46.22
N TYR A 273 -23.54 -67.46 -45.38
CA TYR A 273 -22.41 -66.68 -44.88
C TYR A 273 -21.39 -66.38 -46.01
N ALA A 274 -21.07 -67.37 -46.83
CA ALA A 274 -20.21 -67.18 -47.99
C ALA A 274 -20.80 -66.19 -49.03
N ASP A 275 -22.08 -66.34 -49.37
CA ASP A 275 -22.79 -65.45 -50.27
C ASP A 275 -22.90 -64.01 -49.78
N GLY A 276 -22.82 -63.79 -48.45
CA GLY A 276 -22.84 -62.45 -47.83
C GLY A 276 -21.49 -61.79 -47.67
N ILE A 277 -20.38 -62.44 -48.01
CA ILE A 277 -19.01 -61.87 -47.96
C ILE A 277 -18.76 -61.14 -49.27
N GLU A 278 -18.90 -59.76 -49.22
CA GLU A 278 -18.40 -58.90 -50.27
C GLU A 278 -16.87 -58.74 -50.18
N ALA A 279 -16.12 -59.45 -50.97
CA ALA A 279 -14.67 -59.18 -51.16
C ALA A 279 -14.53 -57.83 -51.92
N SER A 280 -14.49 -56.73 -51.18
CA SER A 280 -14.33 -55.38 -51.77
C SER A 280 -12.94 -54.81 -51.39
N PRO A 281 -11.96 -54.89 -52.30
CA PRO A 281 -10.63 -54.28 -52.05
C PRO A 281 -10.70 -52.79 -51.71
N ASP A 282 -11.61 -52.05 -52.37
CA ASP A 282 -11.80 -50.62 -52.14
C ASP A 282 -12.26 -50.32 -50.70
N ARG A 283 -13.15 -51.15 -50.17
CA ARG A 283 -13.64 -51.03 -48.78
C ARG A 283 -12.58 -51.39 -47.78
N LEU A 284 -11.77 -52.40 -48.04
CA LEU A 284 -10.62 -52.72 -47.19
C LEU A 284 -9.65 -51.58 -47.13
N GLN A 285 -9.27 -50.99 -48.29
CA GLN A 285 -8.41 -49.81 -48.35
C GLN A 285 -8.99 -48.65 -47.55
N GLN A 286 -10.24 -48.30 -47.66
CA GLN A 286 -10.90 -47.23 -46.90
C GLN A 286 -10.80 -47.48 -45.40
N VAL A 287 -11.05 -48.71 -44.95
CA VAL A 287 -10.94 -49.10 -43.53
C VAL A 287 -9.49 -48.99 -43.03
N GLU A 288 -8.53 -49.41 -43.82
CA GLU A 288 -7.09 -49.29 -43.46
C GLU A 288 -6.63 -47.84 -43.39
N GLU A 289 -7.01 -46.99 -44.35
CA GLU A 289 -6.71 -45.56 -44.34
C GLU A 289 -7.34 -44.88 -43.11
N ARG A 290 -8.56 -45.23 -42.77
CA ARG A 290 -9.26 -44.71 -41.58
C ARG A 290 -8.60 -45.17 -40.28
N LEU A 291 -8.26 -46.44 -40.15
CA LEU A 291 -7.52 -46.97 -39.00
C LEU A 291 -6.16 -46.28 -38.86
N ALA A 292 -5.39 -46.09 -39.97
CA ALA A 292 -4.14 -45.39 -39.94
C ALA A 292 -4.26 -43.94 -39.49
N LEU A 293 -5.37 -43.25 -39.83
CA LEU A 293 -5.67 -41.93 -39.35
C LEU A 293 -5.93 -41.92 -37.82
N LEU A 294 -6.78 -42.86 -37.34
CA LEU A 294 -7.08 -42.98 -35.92
C LEU A 294 -5.86 -43.32 -35.09
N GLU A 295 -5.02 -44.25 -35.56
CA GLU A 295 -3.75 -44.60 -34.92
C GLU A 295 -2.76 -43.43 -34.85
N ARG A 296 -2.71 -42.56 -35.88
CA ARG A 296 -1.92 -41.30 -35.85
C ARG A 296 -2.44 -40.37 -34.77
N CYS A 297 -3.76 -40.22 -34.67
CA CYS A 297 -4.38 -39.38 -33.63
C CYS A 297 -4.09 -39.97 -32.23
N LYS A 298 -4.21 -41.28 -32.04
CA LYS A 298 -3.91 -41.93 -30.76
C LYS A 298 -2.46 -41.75 -30.34
N ARG A 299 -1.48 -41.94 -31.25
CA ARG A 299 -0.05 -41.71 -30.94
C ARG A 299 0.27 -40.29 -30.54
N LYS A 300 -0.48 -39.29 -31.00
CA LYS A 300 -0.22 -37.88 -30.76
C LYS A 300 -0.98 -37.31 -29.59
N TYR A 301 -2.21 -37.77 -29.33
CA TYR A 301 -3.13 -37.12 -28.42
C TYR A 301 -3.63 -37.98 -27.25
N GLY A 302 -3.40 -39.32 -27.28
CA GLY A 302 -3.77 -40.22 -26.19
C GLY A 302 -3.85 -41.67 -26.58
N PRO A 303 -3.63 -42.59 -25.65
CA PRO A 303 -3.49 -44.02 -25.94
C PRO A 303 -4.77 -44.67 -26.49
N THR A 304 -5.96 -44.13 -26.19
CA THR A 304 -7.22 -44.63 -26.68
C THR A 304 -8.01 -43.59 -27.46
N LEU A 305 -8.96 -44.01 -28.30
CA LEU A 305 -9.82 -43.06 -29.03
C LEU A 305 -10.67 -42.21 -28.07
N ARG A 306 -11.03 -42.73 -26.93
CA ARG A 306 -11.71 -41.97 -25.86
C ARG A 306 -10.84 -40.84 -25.32
N ASP A 307 -9.53 -41.08 -25.10
CA ASP A 307 -8.59 -40.06 -24.64
C ASP A 307 -8.41 -38.97 -25.69
N VAL A 308 -8.37 -39.33 -26.98
CA VAL A 308 -8.28 -38.38 -28.09
C VAL A 308 -9.51 -37.47 -28.15
N ILE A 309 -10.70 -38.03 -27.97
CA ILE A 309 -11.97 -37.30 -27.93
C ILE A 309 -12.00 -36.38 -26.69
N ALA A 310 -11.58 -36.86 -25.51
CA ALA A 310 -11.47 -36.06 -24.29
C ALA A 310 -10.49 -34.89 -24.45
N LYS A 311 -9.34 -35.14 -25.11
CA LYS A 311 -8.37 -34.08 -25.43
C LYS A 311 -8.96 -33.00 -26.35
N ARG A 312 -9.78 -33.40 -27.35
CA ARG A 312 -10.47 -32.44 -28.22
C ARG A 312 -11.41 -31.52 -27.43
N GLU A 313 -12.19 -32.08 -26.51
CA GLU A 313 -13.08 -31.27 -25.65
C GLU A 313 -12.31 -30.37 -24.69
N ALA A 314 -11.22 -30.86 -24.11
CA ALA A 314 -10.33 -30.06 -23.26
C ALA A 314 -9.71 -28.87 -24.03
N LEU A 315 -9.30 -29.09 -25.30
CA LEU A 315 -8.79 -28.01 -26.16
C LEU A 315 -9.88 -26.97 -26.49
N ARG A 316 -11.13 -27.38 -26.68
CA ARG A 316 -12.25 -26.43 -26.86
C ARG A 316 -12.48 -25.58 -25.63
N GLN A 317 -12.47 -26.18 -24.45
CA GLN A 317 -12.58 -25.43 -23.20
C GLN A 317 -11.41 -24.48 -22.99
N GLU A 318 -10.18 -24.94 -23.25
CA GLU A 318 -8.97 -24.11 -23.17
C GLU A 318 -9.06 -22.89 -24.09
N LEU A 319 -9.51 -23.05 -25.33
CA LEU A 319 -9.70 -21.95 -26.26
C LEU A 319 -10.74 -20.93 -25.78
N THR A 320 -11.87 -21.39 -25.25
CA THR A 320 -12.90 -20.51 -24.69
C THR A 320 -12.36 -19.69 -23.52
N GLU A 321 -11.57 -20.30 -22.63
CA GLU A 321 -10.92 -19.61 -21.53
C GLU A 321 -9.89 -18.57 -22.02
N LEU A 322 -9.14 -18.89 -23.07
CA LEU A 322 -8.14 -17.96 -23.65
C LEU A 322 -8.83 -16.76 -24.32
N GLU A 323 -9.94 -16.95 -25.03
CA GLU A 323 -10.73 -15.87 -25.65
C GLU A 323 -11.32 -14.91 -24.60
N HIS A 324 -11.85 -15.43 -23.48
CA HIS A 324 -12.32 -14.60 -22.38
C HIS A 324 -11.22 -13.73 -21.76
N HIS A 325 -9.96 -14.20 -21.77
CA HIS A 325 -8.84 -13.40 -21.29
C HIS A 325 -8.50 -12.23 -22.21
N ASP A 326 -8.59 -12.40 -23.51
CA ASP A 326 -8.32 -11.32 -24.48
C ASP A 326 -9.41 -10.23 -24.38
N GLU A 327 -10.66 -10.61 -24.21
CA GLU A 327 -11.74 -9.67 -23.93
C GLU A 327 -11.50 -8.88 -22.63
N ARG A 328 -11.06 -9.57 -21.55
CA ARG A 328 -10.75 -8.93 -20.27
C ARG A 328 -9.54 -8.00 -20.37
N LEU A 329 -8.53 -8.36 -21.17
CA LEU A 329 -7.38 -7.49 -21.46
C LEU A 329 -7.81 -6.20 -22.14
N ALA A 330 -8.65 -6.29 -23.16
CA ALA A 330 -9.19 -5.14 -23.89
C ALA A 330 -10.08 -4.26 -22.99
N GLU A 331 -10.84 -4.86 -22.08
CA GLU A 331 -11.65 -4.13 -21.09
C GLU A 331 -10.77 -3.37 -20.10
N LEU A 332 -9.77 -4.03 -19.49
CA LEU A 332 -8.83 -3.39 -18.57
C LEU A 332 -8.02 -2.27 -19.23
N GLN A 333 -7.65 -2.41 -20.50
CA GLN A 333 -7.00 -1.33 -21.24
C GLN A 333 -7.90 -0.09 -21.34
N ARG A 334 -9.19 -0.29 -21.63
CA ARG A 334 -10.18 0.80 -21.69
C ARG A 334 -10.44 1.41 -20.31
N GLU A 335 -10.50 0.60 -19.26
CA GLU A 335 -10.64 1.06 -17.87
C GLU A 335 -9.44 1.91 -17.46
N CYS A 336 -8.21 1.45 -17.75
CA CYS A 336 -6.97 2.17 -17.46
C CYS A 336 -6.90 3.51 -18.20
N ALA A 337 -7.30 3.55 -19.49
CA ALA A 337 -7.36 4.80 -20.24
C ALA A 337 -8.35 5.79 -19.62
N ARG A 338 -9.55 5.35 -19.27
CA ARG A 338 -10.56 6.20 -18.60
C ARG A 338 -10.10 6.66 -17.20
N ALA A 339 -9.38 5.82 -16.45
CA ALA A 339 -8.82 6.21 -15.16
C ALA A 339 -7.76 7.30 -15.32
N ARG A 340 -6.88 7.19 -16.32
CA ARG A 340 -5.87 8.20 -16.66
C ARG A 340 -6.50 9.54 -17.06
N ASP A 341 -7.53 9.51 -17.90
CA ASP A 341 -8.23 10.74 -18.30
C ASP A 341 -8.90 11.43 -17.12
N ARG A 342 -9.54 10.68 -16.23
CA ARG A 342 -10.14 11.21 -14.99
C ARG A 342 -9.08 11.83 -14.07
N TYR A 343 -7.96 11.14 -13.89
CA TYR A 343 -6.85 11.66 -13.09
C TYR A 343 -6.31 12.97 -13.68
N LEU A 344 -6.02 13.02 -14.97
CA LEU A 344 -5.50 14.23 -15.62
C LEU A 344 -6.48 15.40 -15.52
N ALA A 345 -7.78 15.15 -15.63
CA ALA A 345 -8.79 16.21 -15.48
C ALA A 345 -8.78 16.77 -14.06
N ALA A 346 -8.79 15.91 -13.02
CA ALA A 346 -8.73 16.32 -11.62
C ALA A 346 -7.40 17.01 -11.28
N ALA A 347 -6.27 16.44 -11.72
CA ALA A 347 -4.94 16.99 -11.46
C ALA A 347 -4.72 18.35 -12.12
N ARG A 348 -5.25 18.58 -13.34
CA ARG A 348 -5.20 19.88 -14.02
C ARG A 348 -6.07 20.93 -13.32
N ALA A 349 -7.24 20.55 -12.84
CA ALA A 349 -8.11 21.45 -12.06
C ALA A 349 -7.38 21.89 -10.76
N LEU A 350 -6.76 20.93 -10.04
CA LEU A 350 -5.96 21.20 -8.86
C LEU A 350 -4.75 22.08 -9.17
N ALA A 351 -4.01 21.81 -10.24
CA ALA A 351 -2.87 22.61 -10.68
C ALA A 351 -3.26 24.06 -11.02
N GLY A 352 -4.42 24.25 -11.65
CA GLY A 352 -4.96 25.58 -11.92
C GLY A 352 -5.27 26.36 -10.63
N ALA A 353 -5.92 25.72 -9.66
CA ALA A 353 -6.23 26.32 -8.38
C ALA A 353 -4.95 26.67 -7.59
N ARG A 354 -3.96 25.79 -7.56
CA ARG A 354 -2.65 26.05 -6.91
C ARG A 354 -1.95 27.30 -7.47
N ARG A 355 -1.95 27.48 -8.79
CA ARG A 355 -1.33 28.67 -9.43
C ARG A 355 -2.07 29.96 -9.07
N GLN A 356 -3.38 29.92 -8.90
CA GLN A 356 -4.16 31.06 -8.44
C GLN A 356 -3.82 31.44 -7.00
N VAL A 357 -3.72 30.44 -6.12
CA VAL A 357 -3.42 30.62 -4.69
C VAL A 357 -1.96 31.03 -4.44
N ALA A 358 -1.02 30.59 -5.27
CA ALA A 358 0.42 30.78 -5.06
C ALA A 358 0.83 32.25 -4.96
N ALA A 359 0.28 33.12 -5.81
CA ALA A 359 0.58 34.55 -5.80
C ALA A 359 0.06 35.25 -4.53
N ASP A 360 -1.10 34.82 -4.04
CA ASP A 360 -1.68 35.37 -2.80
C ASP A 360 -0.91 34.88 -1.57
N PHE A 361 -0.54 33.59 -1.54
CA PHE A 361 0.32 33.01 -0.52
C PHE A 361 1.64 33.76 -0.40
N ALA A 362 2.33 33.99 -1.52
CA ALA A 362 3.61 34.72 -1.54
C ALA A 362 3.45 36.14 -0.97
N ARG A 363 2.44 36.90 -1.39
CA ARG A 363 2.18 38.25 -0.88
C ARG A 363 1.91 38.27 0.63
N GLN A 364 1.11 37.32 1.14
CA GLN A 364 0.81 37.25 2.56
C GLN A 364 2.02 36.83 3.39
N ILE A 365 2.87 35.93 2.88
CA ILE A 365 4.15 35.58 3.52
C ILE A 365 5.06 36.82 3.60
N GLU A 366 5.25 37.57 2.49
CA GLU A 366 6.07 38.76 2.46
C GLU A 366 5.56 39.83 3.46
N ALA A 367 4.23 40.04 3.54
CA ALA A 367 3.62 40.94 4.52
C ALA A 367 3.92 40.53 5.97
N LEU A 368 3.79 39.22 6.29
CA LEU A 368 4.15 38.72 7.61
C LEU A 368 5.64 38.83 7.93
N LEU A 369 6.49 38.54 6.94
CA LEU A 369 7.94 38.67 7.12
C LEU A 369 8.36 40.13 7.37
N ALA A 370 7.70 41.11 6.75
CA ALA A 370 7.89 42.51 7.03
C ALA A 370 7.57 42.85 8.51
N GLU A 371 6.50 42.29 9.10
CA GLU A 371 6.22 42.44 10.54
C GLU A 371 7.31 41.81 11.42
N LEU A 372 8.06 40.81 10.92
CA LEU A 372 9.08 40.05 11.63
C LEU A 372 10.51 40.59 11.38
N ALA A 373 10.68 41.88 11.03
CA ALA A 373 11.92 42.54 10.69
C ALA A 373 12.65 41.97 9.44
N MET A 374 11.87 41.51 8.49
CA MET A 374 12.36 41.02 7.19
C MET A 374 11.63 41.75 6.05
N GLU A 375 11.57 43.11 6.13
CA GLU A 375 10.77 44.00 5.27
C GLU A 375 11.09 43.89 3.79
N ARG A 376 12.31 43.48 3.45
CA ARG A 376 12.80 43.40 2.07
C ARG A 376 12.91 41.99 1.53
N THR A 377 12.42 41.03 2.28
CA THR A 377 12.41 39.64 1.85
C THR A 377 11.45 39.43 0.69
N ARG A 378 11.92 38.72 -0.33
CA ARG A 378 11.11 38.27 -1.46
C ARG A 378 10.83 36.80 -1.32
N PHE A 379 9.58 36.41 -1.57
CA PHE A 379 9.14 35.03 -1.52
C PHE A 379 8.46 34.66 -2.84
N GLU A 380 8.80 33.53 -3.41
CA GLU A 380 8.23 33.03 -4.65
C GLU A 380 7.87 31.55 -4.55
N VAL A 381 6.68 31.20 -5.04
CA VAL A 381 6.26 29.81 -5.21
C VAL A 381 6.55 29.41 -6.64
N ARG A 382 7.52 28.54 -6.84
CA ARG A 382 7.86 28.03 -8.16
C ARG A 382 7.24 26.69 -8.42
N PHE A 383 6.66 26.57 -9.61
CA PHE A 383 6.21 25.29 -10.15
C PHE A 383 7.30 24.81 -11.11
N ALA A 384 7.70 23.55 -11.00
CA ALA A 384 8.59 22.97 -11.98
C ALA A 384 7.96 23.14 -13.38
N ALA A 385 8.77 23.62 -14.31
CA ALA A 385 8.34 23.75 -15.69
C ALA A 385 8.04 22.36 -16.21
N ASP A 386 6.81 22.19 -16.67
CA ASP A 386 6.30 21.07 -17.43
C ASP A 386 6.09 19.71 -16.76
N ARG A 387 4.85 19.39 -16.77
CA ARG A 387 4.19 18.08 -16.87
C ARG A 387 5.07 16.92 -16.43
N LEU A 388 4.84 16.45 -15.24
CA LEU A 388 5.31 15.14 -14.85
C LEU A 388 4.88 14.09 -15.89
N GLU A 389 5.81 13.31 -16.36
CA GLU A 389 5.50 12.12 -17.15
C GLU A 389 4.58 11.19 -16.34
N ALA A 390 3.86 10.30 -17.02
CA ALA A 390 2.86 9.46 -16.36
C ALA A 390 3.43 8.61 -15.21
N GLU A 391 4.72 8.26 -15.29
CA GLU A 391 5.46 7.52 -14.28
C GLU A 391 5.78 8.36 -13.03
N GLU A 392 5.73 9.67 -13.13
CA GLU A 392 6.01 10.62 -12.04
C GLU A 392 4.73 11.14 -11.37
N TRP A 393 3.56 10.73 -11.83
CA TRP A 393 2.30 11.13 -11.22
C TRP A 393 2.21 10.66 -9.76
N THR A 394 1.61 11.50 -8.93
CA THR A 394 1.44 11.21 -7.51
C THR A 394 -0.02 11.35 -7.08
N ALA A 395 -0.32 10.85 -5.89
CA ALA A 395 -1.62 11.08 -5.26
C ALA A 395 -1.90 12.57 -4.99
N GLU A 396 -0.87 13.41 -4.98
CA GLU A 396 -0.94 14.86 -4.75
C GLU A 396 -1.02 15.66 -6.06
N GLY A 397 -1.13 14.99 -7.21
CA GLY A 397 -1.28 15.63 -8.52
C GLY A 397 -0.02 15.58 -9.38
N ILE A 398 0.03 16.50 -10.36
CA ILE A 398 1.09 16.59 -11.38
C ILE A 398 2.07 17.74 -11.15
N ASP A 399 1.89 18.53 -10.08
CA ASP A 399 2.73 19.67 -9.78
C ASP A 399 3.88 19.28 -8.86
N ARG A 400 5.06 19.84 -9.14
CA ARG A 400 6.15 19.95 -8.17
C ARG A 400 6.25 21.42 -7.79
N VAL A 401 6.07 21.71 -6.51
CA VAL A 401 6.10 23.05 -5.95
C VAL A 401 7.33 23.20 -5.09
N GLU A 402 8.07 24.29 -5.27
CA GLU A 402 9.21 24.63 -4.43
C GLU A 402 9.18 26.11 -4.03
N PHE A 403 9.43 26.39 -2.74
CA PHE A 403 9.50 27.74 -2.20
C PHE A 403 10.90 28.30 -2.37
N TYR A 404 10.96 29.53 -2.90
CA TYR A 404 12.17 30.29 -3.10
C TYR A 404 12.11 31.56 -2.28
N VAL A 405 13.23 31.94 -1.67
CA VAL A 405 13.32 33.12 -0.79
C VAL A 405 14.61 33.86 -1.06
N SER A 406 14.54 35.18 -1.01
CA SER A 406 15.69 36.09 -0.96
C SER A 406 15.51 36.97 0.28
N PRO A 407 16.26 36.74 1.38
CA PRO A 407 16.13 37.50 2.61
C PRO A 407 16.59 38.95 2.46
N ASN A 408 17.59 39.22 1.61
CA ASN A 408 18.26 40.50 1.48
C ASN A 408 18.05 41.11 0.08
N PRO A 409 17.98 42.47 -0.03
CA PRO A 409 17.90 43.15 -1.31
C PRO A 409 19.16 42.90 -2.14
N GLY A 410 18.96 42.54 -3.42
CA GLY A 410 20.07 42.31 -4.35
C GLY A 410 20.62 40.89 -4.35
N GLU A 411 20.14 40.01 -3.46
CA GLU A 411 20.42 38.59 -3.52
C GLU A 411 19.44 37.87 -4.47
N ASP A 412 19.94 36.82 -5.11
CA ASP A 412 19.11 35.96 -5.93
C ASP A 412 18.14 35.12 -5.07
N LEU A 413 16.96 34.87 -5.62
CA LEU A 413 16.02 33.91 -5.03
C LEU A 413 16.64 32.51 -5.00
N ARG A 414 16.72 31.90 -3.83
CA ARG A 414 17.26 30.55 -3.60
C ARG A 414 16.20 29.64 -3.01
N PRO A 415 16.28 28.33 -3.25
CA PRO A 415 15.45 27.36 -2.55
C PRO A 415 15.47 27.57 -1.04
N LEU A 416 14.31 27.43 -0.39
CA LEU A 416 14.17 27.59 1.06
C LEU A 416 15.19 26.72 1.83
N ALA A 417 15.48 25.53 1.34
CA ALA A 417 16.46 24.61 1.90
C ALA A 417 17.92 25.14 1.88
N ARG A 418 18.21 26.24 1.16
CA ARG A 418 19.55 26.83 1.05
C ARG A 418 19.71 28.10 1.86
N ILE A 419 18.77 28.42 2.74
CA ILE A 419 18.90 29.56 3.65
C ILE A 419 19.86 29.16 4.77
N VAL A 420 20.90 30.01 4.99
CA VAL A 420 22.00 29.69 5.91
C VAL A 420 21.75 30.22 7.33
N SER A 421 20.94 31.30 7.48
CA SER A 421 20.71 31.94 8.78
C SER A 421 19.59 31.23 9.56
N GLY A 422 19.91 30.63 10.71
CA GLY A 422 18.94 29.95 11.59
C GLY A 422 17.79 30.88 12.02
N GLY A 423 18.09 32.12 12.43
CA GLY A 423 17.06 33.07 12.85
C GLY A 423 16.12 33.53 11.72
N GLU A 424 16.65 33.74 10.49
CA GLU A 424 15.83 34.07 9.32
C GLU A 424 14.91 32.91 8.98
N LEU A 425 15.45 31.69 8.96
CA LEU A 425 14.69 30.48 8.66
C LEU A 425 13.59 30.26 9.69
N SER A 426 13.88 30.42 10.99
CA SER A 426 12.87 30.28 12.06
C SER A 426 11.72 31.28 11.92
N ARG A 427 12.00 32.52 11.50
CA ARG A 427 10.98 33.53 11.23
C ARG A 427 10.16 33.24 9.98
N ILE A 428 10.79 32.73 8.91
CA ILE A 428 10.07 32.28 7.71
C ILE A 428 9.13 31.12 8.07
N MET A 429 9.62 30.16 8.85
CA MET A 429 8.79 29.05 9.34
C MET A 429 7.63 29.53 10.20
N LEU A 430 7.88 30.50 11.08
CA LEU A 430 6.83 31.13 11.89
C LEU A 430 5.75 31.78 11.00
N ALA A 431 6.15 32.50 9.95
CA ALA A 431 5.23 33.12 9.01
C ALA A 431 4.39 32.07 8.26
N ILE A 432 5.02 31.03 7.70
CA ILE A 432 4.33 29.96 6.99
C ILE A 432 3.33 29.23 7.90
N LYS A 433 3.75 28.87 9.12
CA LYS A 433 2.87 28.19 10.09
C LYS A 433 1.72 29.07 10.55
N THR A 434 1.95 30.38 10.73
CA THR A 434 0.90 31.33 11.09
C THR A 434 -0.18 31.39 10.02
N LEU A 435 0.18 31.47 8.73
CA LEU A 435 -0.79 31.50 7.62
C LEU A 435 -1.56 30.19 7.49
N THR A 436 -0.88 29.07 7.55
CA THR A 436 -1.54 27.77 7.41
C THR A 436 -2.45 27.42 8.60
N ALA A 437 -2.11 27.87 9.81
CA ALA A 437 -2.97 27.73 10.98
C ALA A 437 -4.24 28.57 10.85
N THR A 438 -4.13 29.81 10.37
CA THR A 438 -5.26 30.73 10.19
C THR A 438 -6.23 30.22 9.11
N ALA A 439 -5.69 29.69 8.01
CA ALA A 439 -6.50 29.12 6.93
C ALA A 439 -7.34 27.90 7.40
N ARG A 440 -6.79 27.06 8.27
CA ARG A 440 -7.53 25.93 8.85
C ARG A 440 -8.71 26.36 9.73
N HIS A 441 -8.60 27.48 10.46
CA HIS A 441 -9.67 27.99 11.34
C HIS A 441 -10.80 28.68 10.58
N GLY A 442 -10.57 29.15 9.36
CA GLY A 442 -11.60 29.80 8.54
C GLY A 442 -12.59 28.83 7.86
N PHE A 443 -12.31 27.53 7.87
CA PHE A 443 -13.10 26.53 7.15
C PHE A 443 -13.87 25.53 8.03
N THR A 444 -13.63 25.49 9.34
CA THR A 444 -14.38 24.58 10.24
C THR A 444 -14.63 25.22 11.59
N ASP A 445 -15.89 25.30 11.97
CA ASP A 445 -16.35 25.66 13.33
C ASP A 445 -16.03 24.58 14.39
N ALA A 446 -15.32 23.53 14.02
CA ALA A 446 -14.81 22.49 14.91
C ALA A 446 -13.44 22.00 14.41
N PRO A 447 -12.49 21.68 15.30
CA PRO A 447 -11.29 20.95 14.93
C PRO A 447 -11.70 19.53 14.51
N GLU A 448 -11.98 19.31 13.23
CA GLU A 448 -12.16 17.97 12.72
C GLU A 448 -10.84 17.22 12.87
N ARG A 449 -10.82 16.32 13.83
CA ARG A 449 -9.76 15.34 14.05
C ARG A 449 -9.73 14.40 12.85
N HIS A 450 -8.96 14.72 11.83
CA HIS A 450 -8.71 13.77 10.76
C HIS A 450 -7.92 12.59 11.34
N GLY A 451 -8.64 11.51 11.64
CA GLY A 451 -8.04 10.23 12.05
C GLY A 451 -7.39 10.18 13.43
N GLY A 452 -7.77 11.05 14.38
CA GLY A 452 -7.29 10.96 15.76
C GLY A 452 -5.83 11.41 15.98
N VAL A 453 -5.15 11.95 14.97
CA VAL A 453 -3.77 12.46 15.11
C VAL A 453 -3.83 13.94 15.49
N GLU A 454 -3.38 14.29 16.69
CA GLU A 454 -3.17 15.68 17.11
C GLU A 454 -2.14 16.37 16.21
N ALA A 455 -2.28 17.69 16.03
CA ALA A 455 -1.32 18.48 15.29
C ALA A 455 0.07 18.38 15.95
N PRO A 456 1.16 18.26 15.18
CA PRO A 456 2.51 18.14 15.74
C PRO A 456 2.87 19.35 16.60
N GLY A 457 3.62 19.14 17.68
CA GLY A 457 4.22 20.21 18.45
C GLY A 457 5.23 20.99 17.61
N LEU A 458 5.34 22.30 17.85
CA LEU A 458 6.30 23.17 17.16
C LEU A 458 7.38 23.64 18.12
N ILE A 459 8.65 23.50 17.76
CA ILE A 459 9.77 24.02 18.54
C ILE A 459 10.46 25.11 17.74
N PHE A 460 10.56 26.31 18.31
CA PHE A 460 11.27 27.43 17.74
C PHE A 460 12.53 27.74 18.54
N ASP A 461 13.67 27.57 17.90
CA ASP A 461 14.98 28.00 18.41
C ASP A 461 15.48 29.14 17.56
N GLU A 462 16.21 30.10 18.18
CA GLU A 462 16.78 31.27 17.53
C GLU A 462 15.80 32.20 16.78
N VAL A 463 14.50 32.11 17.01
CA VAL A 463 13.49 32.96 16.35
C VAL A 463 13.71 34.46 16.70
N ASP A 464 14.38 34.72 17.82
CA ASP A 464 14.72 36.03 18.36
C ASP A 464 16.12 36.52 17.93
N ALA A 465 16.84 35.77 17.09
CA ALA A 465 18.15 36.17 16.63
C ALA A 465 18.10 37.46 15.78
N GLY A 466 18.84 38.48 16.20
CA GLY A 466 18.93 39.76 15.49
C GLY A 466 17.71 40.66 15.57
N ILE A 467 16.76 40.42 16.47
CA ILE A 467 15.58 41.25 16.70
C ILE A 467 15.53 41.81 18.11
N ALA A 468 14.81 42.91 18.31
CA ALA A 468 14.61 43.56 19.62
C ALA A 468 13.33 44.40 19.64
N GLY A 469 12.94 44.87 20.81
CA GLY A 469 11.87 45.85 21.00
C GLY A 469 10.54 45.44 20.37
N ARG A 470 9.99 46.27 19.47
CA ARG A 470 8.68 46.09 18.85
C ARG A 470 8.56 44.79 18.05
N VAL A 471 9.62 44.36 17.38
CA VAL A 471 9.61 43.13 16.59
C VAL A 471 9.47 41.89 17.50
N ALA A 472 10.19 41.89 18.63
CA ALA A 472 10.05 40.81 19.62
C ALA A 472 8.63 40.71 20.19
N ASP A 473 7.94 41.87 20.32
CA ASP A 473 6.51 41.88 20.68
C ASP A 473 5.62 41.21 19.64
N VAL A 474 5.88 41.46 18.36
CA VAL A 474 5.15 40.85 17.25
C VAL A 474 5.39 39.34 17.22
N VAL A 475 6.66 38.90 17.30
CA VAL A 475 7.04 37.47 17.35
C VAL A 475 6.33 36.76 18.51
N GLY A 476 6.40 37.35 19.74
CA GLY A 476 5.71 36.76 20.90
C GLY A 476 4.20 36.65 20.70
N THR A 477 3.58 37.61 20.02
CA THR A 477 2.14 37.58 19.70
C THR A 477 1.80 36.48 18.72
N LYS A 478 2.60 36.30 17.65
CA LYS A 478 2.42 35.25 16.64
C LYS A 478 2.64 33.86 17.24
N LEU A 479 3.70 33.67 18.05
CA LEU A 479 3.96 32.40 18.74
C LEU A 479 2.79 32.01 19.66
N ARG A 480 2.26 32.99 20.39
CA ARG A 480 1.09 32.77 21.26
C ARG A 480 -0.15 32.41 20.46
N ALA A 481 -0.40 33.08 19.34
CA ALA A 481 -1.51 32.73 18.45
C ALA A 481 -1.37 31.30 17.92
N LEU A 482 -0.17 30.88 17.54
CA LEU A 482 0.09 29.47 17.20
C LEU A 482 -0.15 28.52 18.37
N GLY A 483 0.16 28.95 19.60
CA GLY A 483 -0.09 28.18 20.82
C GLY A 483 -1.57 27.83 21.06
N SER A 484 -2.52 28.56 20.43
CA SER A 484 -3.94 28.22 20.50
C SER A 484 -4.32 26.97 19.65
N VAL A 485 -3.47 26.60 18.70
CA VAL A 485 -3.69 25.51 17.73
C VAL A 485 -2.73 24.36 17.96
N PHE A 486 -1.48 24.67 18.25
CA PHE A 486 -0.38 23.75 18.43
C PHE A 486 0.18 23.83 19.84
N GLN A 487 0.86 22.81 20.31
CA GLN A 487 1.81 22.99 21.39
C GLN A 487 3.07 23.66 20.82
N VAL A 488 3.43 24.81 21.37
CA VAL A 488 4.62 25.58 20.92
C VAL A 488 5.63 25.62 22.04
N LEU A 489 6.87 25.23 21.76
CA LEU A 489 8.04 25.43 22.63
C LEU A 489 8.92 26.48 21.96
N CYS A 490 9.29 27.52 22.70
CA CYS A 490 10.14 28.58 22.21
C CYS A 490 11.29 28.83 23.18
N ILE A 491 12.52 28.81 22.65
CA ILE A 491 13.71 29.20 23.39
C ILE A 491 14.00 30.66 23.05
N THR A 492 14.14 31.51 24.09
CA THR A 492 14.37 32.94 23.88
C THR A 492 15.22 33.57 24.98
N HIS A 493 15.89 34.66 24.63
CA HIS A 493 16.55 35.56 25.57
C HIS A 493 15.81 36.91 25.68
N LEU A 494 14.73 37.10 24.93
CA LEU A 494 13.99 38.37 24.90
C LEU A 494 12.80 38.37 25.87
N PRO A 495 12.72 39.36 26.80
CA PRO A 495 11.65 39.46 27.79
C PRO A 495 10.25 39.64 27.17
N GLN A 496 10.15 40.26 25.98
CA GLN A 496 8.91 40.46 25.25
C GLN A 496 8.28 39.14 24.81
N ILE A 497 9.10 38.20 24.35
CA ILE A 497 8.64 36.87 23.95
C ILE A 497 8.29 36.05 25.20
N ALA A 498 9.15 36.10 26.24
CA ALA A 498 8.91 35.40 27.50
C ALA A 498 7.61 35.85 28.20
N ALA A 499 7.27 37.15 28.11
CA ALA A 499 6.03 37.67 28.65
C ALA A 499 4.77 37.13 27.93
N ALA A 500 4.89 36.69 26.66
CA ALA A 500 3.79 36.11 25.89
C ALA A 500 3.46 34.66 26.26
N ALA A 501 4.32 33.97 27.02
CA ALA A 501 4.20 32.55 27.37
C ALA A 501 2.92 32.24 28.16
N ASP A 502 2.30 31.11 27.88
CA ASP A 502 1.30 30.49 28.77
C ASP A 502 1.99 29.77 29.93
N THR A 503 3.07 29.01 29.64
CA THR A 503 3.94 28.39 30.64
C THR A 503 5.38 28.85 30.45
N HIS A 504 6.08 29.24 31.53
CA HIS A 504 7.43 29.77 31.48
C HIS A 504 8.38 28.92 32.32
N PHE A 505 9.49 28.48 31.73
CA PHE A 505 10.55 27.72 32.36
C PHE A 505 11.84 28.53 32.36
N GLN A 506 12.57 28.46 33.48
CA GLN A 506 13.90 29.05 33.61
C GLN A 506 14.93 27.92 33.64
N ILE A 507 15.99 28.10 32.86
CA ILE A 507 17.14 27.20 32.80
C ILE A 507 18.29 27.90 33.46
N GLU A 508 18.84 27.31 34.52
CA GLU A 508 19.97 27.85 35.28
C GLU A 508 21.13 26.85 35.32
N LYS A 509 22.35 27.42 35.38
CA LYS A 509 23.55 26.68 35.69
C LYS A 509 23.95 26.92 37.14
N CYS A 510 24.04 25.83 37.89
CA CYS A 510 24.64 25.87 39.24
C CYS A 510 25.96 25.10 39.25
N VAL A 511 26.94 25.60 39.98
CA VAL A 511 28.19 24.85 40.23
C VAL A 511 28.12 24.26 41.61
N GLU A 512 27.91 22.96 41.69
CA GLU A 512 27.90 22.20 42.93
C GLU A 512 29.10 21.24 42.96
N THR A 513 29.87 21.28 44.06
CA THR A 513 31.03 20.39 44.26
C THR A 513 32.06 20.41 43.12
N GLY A 514 32.27 21.59 42.45
CA GLY A 514 33.22 21.75 41.34
C GLY A 514 32.71 21.19 39.98
N ARG A 515 31.46 20.77 39.86
CA ARG A 515 30.82 20.33 38.62
C ARG A 515 29.64 21.22 38.28
N THR A 516 29.50 21.51 36.99
CA THR A 516 28.32 22.22 36.46
C THR A 516 27.11 21.32 36.38
N ARG A 517 25.99 21.79 36.91
CA ARG A 517 24.69 21.16 36.86
C ARG A 517 23.68 22.14 36.24
N THR A 518 22.88 21.69 35.30
CA THR A 518 21.77 22.47 34.73
C THR A 518 20.47 22.05 35.41
N THR A 519 19.68 23.03 35.82
CA THR A 519 18.34 22.84 36.37
C THR A 519 17.32 23.54 35.47
N VAL A 520 16.11 22.99 35.40
CA VAL A 520 14.96 23.58 34.72
C VAL A 520 13.83 23.71 35.72
N ALA A 521 13.36 24.92 35.93
CA ALA A 521 12.30 25.20 36.87
C ALA A 521 11.11 25.85 36.16
N ARG A 522 9.91 25.34 36.45
CA ARG A 522 8.67 26.00 36.04
C ARG A 522 8.45 27.22 36.94
N LEU A 523 8.26 28.38 36.34
CA LEU A 523 8.09 29.62 37.08
C LEU A 523 6.61 29.87 37.41
N ASP A 524 6.34 30.15 38.66
CA ASP A 524 5.07 30.71 39.11
C ASP A 524 4.98 32.20 38.73
N GLN A 525 3.88 32.87 39.12
CA GLN A 525 3.64 34.26 38.71
C GLN A 525 4.70 35.25 39.25
N GLU A 526 5.15 35.07 40.48
CA GLU A 526 6.14 35.96 41.12
C GLU A 526 7.55 35.68 40.53
N ALA A 527 7.93 34.42 40.37
CA ALA A 527 9.19 34.03 39.76
C ALA A 527 9.27 34.49 38.29
N ARG A 528 8.15 34.50 37.54
CA ARG A 528 8.10 35.09 36.18
C ARG A 528 8.37 36.58 36.18
N ILE A 529 7.89 37.33 37.15
CA ILE A 529 8.15 38.79 37.27
C ILE A 529 9.63 38.99 37.50
N GLU A 530 10.26 38.25 38.42
CA GLU A 530 11.68 38.33 38.72
C GLU A 530 12.53 37.99 37.49
N GLU A 531 12.23 36.88 36.80
CA GLU A 531 12.99 36.46 35.61
C GLU A 531 12.88 37.49 34.48
N ILE A 532 11.65 37.98 34.19
CA ILE A 532 11.45 39.01 33.16
C ILE A 532 12.19 40.33 33.57
N ALA A 533 12.15 40.72 34.84
CA ALA A 533 12.87 41.88 35.35
C ALA A 533 14.41 41.70 35.22
N ARG A 534 14.92 40.50 35.49
CA ARG A 534 16.31 40.11 35.28
C ARG A 534 16.70 40.19 33.77
N MET A 535 15.83 39.71 32.89
CA MET A 535 16.03 39.78 31.43
C MET A 535 16.03 41.24 30.91
N LEU A 536 15.29 42.16 31.56
CA LEU A 536 15.24 43.57 31.21
C LEU A 536 16.46 44.39 31.70
N GLY A 537 16.98 44.09 32.88
CA GLY A 537 18.00 44.92 33.53
C GLY A 537 19.30 44.22 33.91
N GLY A 538 19.42 42.92 33.65
CA GLY A 538 20.58 42.10 34.08
C GLY A 538 20.48 41.68 35.55
N ALA A 539 21.61 41.37 36.18
CA ALA A 539 21.68 40.78 37.53
C ALA A 539 21.13 41.69 38.65
N ALA A 540 21.11 43.00 38.49
CA ALA A 540 20.60 43.94 39.49
C ALA A 540 19.11 44.27 39.23
N VAL A 541 18.21 43.51 39.82
CA VAL A 541 16.75 43.73 39.68
C VAL A 541 16.29 44.84 40.63
N THR A 542 15.81 45.95 40.08
CA THR A 542 15.24 47.07 40.82
C THR A 542 13.70 47.01 40.86
N ASP A 543 13.05 47.74 41.78
CA ASP A 543 11.58 47.83 41.84
C ASP A 543 10.95 48.39 40.56
N GLY A 544 11.66 49.33 39.88
CA GLY A 544 11.23 49.85 38.58
C GLY A 544 11.23 48.76 37.48
N LEU A 545 12.21 47.87 37.46
CA LEU A 545 12.24 46.75 36.54
C LEU A 545 11.14 45.72 36.83
N ARG A 546 10.85 45.44 38.12
CA ARG A 546 9.70 44.61 38.50
C ARG A 546 8.37 45.22 38.06
N ALA A 547 8.21 46.53 38.22
CA ALA A 547 7.01 47.24 37.72
C ALA A 547 6.86 47.12 36.21
N SER A 548 7.95 47.33 35.44
CA SER A 548 7.97 47.15 33.97
C SER A 548 7.68 45.71 33.57
N ALA A 549 8.21 44.72 34.27
CA ALA A 549 7.91 43.29 34.04
C ALA A 549 6.41 42.97 34.28
N ARG A 550 5.84 43.51 35.36
CA ARG A 550 4.40 43.38 35.64
C ARG A 550 3.54 43.99 34.53
N GLU A 551 3.90 45.16 34.06
CA GLU A 551 3.20 45.85 32.96
C GLU A 551 3.23 45.01 31.66
N LEU A 552 4.40 44.47 31.28
CA LEU A 552 4.52 43.57 30.13
C LEU A 552 3.60 42.34 30.25
N LEU A 553 3.57 41.71 31.41
CA LEU A 553 2.68 40.54 31.67
C LEU A 553 1.19 40.91 31.62
N VAL A 554 0.79 42.09 32.16
CA VAL A 554 -0.61 42.56 32.15
C VAL A 554 -1.06 42.86 30.73
N ARG A 555 -0.29 43.62 29.96
CA ARG A 555 -0.57 43.91 28.54
C ARG A 555 -0.85 42.65 27.73
N ARG A 556 -0.11 41.59 27.99
CA ARG A 556 -0.25 40.29 27.30
C ARG A 556 -1.49 39.50 27.76
N ARG A 557 -1.93 39.66 29.03
CA ARG A 557 -3.19 39.05 29.53
C ARG A 557 -4.44 39.74 28.97
N ALA A 558 -4.42 41.05 28.78
CA ALA A 558 -5.56 41.82 28.24
C ALA A 558 -5.85 41.50 26.75
N GLY A 559 -4.90 40.98 26.01
CA GLY A 559 -5.06 40.53 24.62
C GLY A 559 -5.64 39.12 24.46
N ARG A 560 -6.14 38.47 25.51
CA ARG A 560 -6.82 37.17 25.37
C ARG A 560 -8.17 37.37 24.69
N PRO A 561 -8.47 36.69 23.57
CA PRO A 561 -9.85 36.59 23.10
C PRO A 561 -10.68 35.89 24.20
N SER A 562 -11.86 36.43 24.49
CA SER A 562 -12.76 36.03 25.60
C SER A 562 -13.40 34.66 25.35
N GLY A 563 -12.62 33.58 25.20
CA GLY A 563 -13.07 32.24 24.86
C GLY A 563 -12.99 31.16 25.95
N SER A 564 -12.48 31.48 27.16
CA SER A 564 -12.25 30.44 28.19
C SER A 564 -12.94 30.67 29.55
N ARG A 565 -14.16 31.26 29.60
CA ARG A 565 -14.96 31.36 30.84
C ARG A 565 -16.23 30.47 30.82
N LEU A 566 -16.17 29.28 30.28
CA LEU A 566 -17.30 28.33 30.30
C LEU A 566 -17.07 27.07 31.15
N GLY A 567 -15.94 26.96 31.87
CA GLY A 567 -15.62 25.78 32.69
C GLY A 567 -15.95 25.90 34.20
N GLU A 568 -15.90 27.10 34.78
CA GLU A 568 -16.01 27.23 36.26
C GLU A 568 -17.43 27.56 36.81
N SER A 569 -18.38 27.94 35.94
CA SER A 569 -19.73 28.28 36.37
C SER A 569 -20.69 27.07 36.48
N LYS A 570 -20.39 25.93 35.84
CA LYS A 570 -21.26 24.74 35.93
C LYS A 570 -21.00 23.86 37.16
N ALA A 571 -19.80 23.90 37.74
CA ALA A 571 -19.50 23.10 38.93
C ALA A 571 -20.10 23.65 40.24
N LYS A 572 -20.41 24.96 40.32
CA LYS A 572 -21.09 25.55 41.49
C LYS A 572 -22.61 25.42 41.46
N GLY A 573 -23.22 25.34 40.29
CA GLY A 573 -24.69 25.23 40.17
C GLY A 573 -25.25 23.82 40.43
N GLU A 574 -24.47 22.78 40.26
CA GLU A 574 -24.90 21.39 40.54
C GLU A 574 -24.76 21.00 42.02
N SER A 575 -23.81 21.60 42.75
CA SER A 575 -23.65 21.39 44.21
C SER A 575 -24.78 22.01 45.04
N GLU A 576 -25.40 23.10 44.60
CA GLU A 576 -26.56 23.73 45.30
C GLU A 576 -27.89 23.07 44.96
N ARG A 577 -28.07 22.49 43.78
CA ARG A 577 -29.30 21.76 43.43
C ARG A 577 -29.39 20.35 44.05
N ALA A 578 -28.27 19.75 44.42
CA ALA A 578 -28.25 18.47 45.14
C ALA A 578 -28.62 18.60 46.63
N LYS A 579 -28.40 19.78 47.23
CA LYS A 579 -28.78 20.07 48.64
C LYS A 579 -30.26 20.52 48.83
N ALA A 580 -30.94 20.88 47.74
CA ALA A 580 -32.35 21.33 47.82
C ALA A 580 -33.39 20.22 47.54
N LYS A 581 -32.95 18.99 47.16
CA LYS A 581 -33.85 17.84 46.95
C LYS A 581 -33.78 16.77 48.06
N GLY A 582 -33.13 17.05 49.16
CA GLY A 582 -33.01 16.16 50.34
C GLY A 582 -33.59 16.75 51.62
N ARG A 583 -34.70 17.52 51.53
CA ARG A 583 -35.55 17.85 52.66
C ARG A 583 -37.02 17.71 52.30
#